data_207499e3bd6e69b0f866a341e753d716
#
_entry.id   207499e3bd6e69b0f866a341e753d716
#
_cell.length_a   1.000
_cell.length_b   1.000
_cell.length_c   1.000
_cell.angle_alpha   90.00
_cell.angle_beta   90.00
_cell.angle_gamma   90.00
#
_symmetry.space_group_name_H-M   'P 1'
#
loop_
_entity.id
_entity.type
_entity.pdbx_description
1 polymer ?
#
loop_
_entity_poly.entity_id
_entity_poly.type
_entity_poly.pdbx_seq_one_letter_code
_entity_poly.pdbx_strand_id
1 'polypeptide(L)'
;MRVLVLTKPFGDLPPEELADQLAEAGADGADLLVRDGQTVTPSTSWRIAETARALRAKGLETGLVSTDLTSADSEAERIIGHCAEAGVPLMRVGFYRYDAGLDYATCLDRARRDLAGLADLAARHGVRLVLALHHGTLHPSAAHASRLLDGREDVLVHPDPGNQAKEGSEDWRLTLDVLGGLGRVGCVGVKNAVWEPGAVRGSWNCRWQPLADGGVVPWATILPGLTGLGYTGPFSLHVHYPADDPLAAVRRDLGHLRGIRSEPTTTSPAR
;
A
#
# COMPACT_ATOMS: atom_id res chain seq x y z
N MET A 1 -3.60 -10.68 -13.05
CA MET A 1 -3.52 -9.89 -11.80
C MET A 1 -2.12 -10.07 -11.25
N ARG A 2 -1.43 -9.00 -10.95
CA ARG A 2 -0.08 -8.99 -10.38
C ARG A 2 -0.17 -8.63 -8.90
N VAL A 3 0.27 -9.52 -8.00
CA VAL A 3 0.16 -9.32 -6.55
C VAL A 3 1.54 -9.28 -5.92
N LEU A 4 1.90 -8.10 -5.44
CA LEU A 4 3.03 -7.87 -4.56
C LEU A 4 2.64 -8.23 -3.12
N VAL A 5 3.61 -8.62 -2.31
CA VAL A 5 3.39 -8.83 -0.88
C VAL A 5 4.18 -7.79 -0.10
N LEU A 6 3.50 -7.06 0.78
CA LEU A 6 4.18 -6.19 1.75
C LEU A 6 5.03 -7.04 2.68
N THR A 7 6.34 -6.78 2.73
CA THR A 7 7.31 -7.64 3.43
C THR A 7 7.23 -7.57 4.96
N LYS A 8 6.39 -6.71 5.50
CA LYS A 8 6.25 -6.48 6.95
C LYS A 8 6.16 -7.75 7.82
N PRO A 9 5.39 -8.80 7.44
CA PRO A 9 5.24 -10.00 8.28
C PRO A 9 6.54 -10.81 8.45
N PHE A 10 7.50 -10.64 7.54
CA PHE A 10 8.73 -11.44 7.51
C PHE A 10 9.86 -10.84 8.34
N GLY A 11 9.70 -9.60 8.86
CA GLY A 11 10.71 -8.96 9.71
C GLY A 11 12.03 -8.72 9.00
N ASP A 12 13.13 -9.02 9.68
CA ASP A 12 14.51 -8.74 9.26
C ASP A 12 15.21 -9.93 8.55
N LEU A 13 14.44 -10.79 7.89
CA LEU A 13 15.01 -11.90 7.13
C LEU A 13 16.11 -11.41 6.16
N PRO A 14 17.19 -12.21 5.96
CA PRO A 14 18.12 -11.95 4.88
C PRO A 14 17.44 -11.88 3.50
N PRO A 15 17.96 -11.09 2.54
CA PRO A 15 17.34 -10.93 1.22
C PRO A 15 17.02 -12.22 0.48
N GLU A 16 17.91 -13.21 0.54
CA GLU A 16 17.74 -14.51 -0.10
C GLU A 16 16.61 -15.31 0.56
N GLU A 17 16.55 -15.32 1.89
CA GLU A 17 15.49 -16.01 2.64
C GLU A 17 14.13 -15.35 2.41
N LEU A 18 14.08 -14.00 2.39
CA LEU A 18 12.86 -13.27 2.04
C LEU A 18 12.38 -13.61 0.64
N ALA A 19 13.32 -13.68 -0.34
CA ALA A 19 12.98 -14.05 -1.72
C ALA A 19 12.45 -15.48 -1.81
N ASP A 20 13.04 -16.43 -1.05
CA ASP A 20 12.56 -17.82 -0.98
C ASP A 20 11.16 -17.89 -0.38
N GLN A 21 10.89 -17.20 0.73
CA GLN A 21 9.58 -17.14 1.38
C GLN A 21 8.50 -16.59 0.43
N LEU A 22 8.79 -15.50 -0.29
CA LEU A 22 7.85 -14.89 -1.21
C LEU A 22 7.58 -15.76 -2.44
N ALA A 23 8.62 -16.42 -2.97
CA ALA A 23 8.48 -17.38 -4.08
C ALA A 23 7.64 -18.59 -3.64
N GLU A 24 7.91 -19.15 -2.46
CA GLU A 24 7.16 -20.26 -1.89
C GLU A 24 5.70 -19.89 -1.59
N ALA A 25 5.43 -18.63 -1.17
CA ALA A 25 4.07 -18.13 -1.01
C ALA A 25 3.34 -18.02 -2.35
N GLY A 26 4.06 -17.97 -3.46
CA GLY A 26 3.51 -17.78 -4.80
C GLY A 26 3.22 -16.30 -5.12
N ALA A 27 3.95 -15.36 -4.51
CA ALA A 27 3.85 -13.93 -4.87
C ALA A 27 4.34 -13.65 -6.29
N ASP A 28 3.91 -12.55 -6.88
CA ASP A 28 4.49 -12.07 -8.14
C ASP A 28 5.66 -11.09 -7.89
N GLY A 29 5.80 -10.63 -6.65
CA GLY A 29 6.88 -9.73 -6.24
C GLY A 29 6.69 -9.20 -4.82
N ALA A 30 7.52 -8.21 -4.47
CA ALA A 30 7.53 -7.55 -3.18
C ALA A 30 7.06 -6.09 -3.25
N ASP A 31 6.28 -5.70 -2.26
CA ASP A 31 6.20 -4.34 -1.73
C ASP A 31 7.21 -4.28 -0.56
N LEU A 32 8.44 -3.87 -0.87
CA LEU A 32 9.56 -3.93 0.05
C LEU A 32 9.47 -2.81 1.10
N LEU A 33 9.26 -3.17 2.35
CA LEU A 33 9.18 -2.21 3.44
C LEU A 33 10.57 -1.81 3.94
N VAL A 34 10.87 -0.52 3.86
CA VAL A 34 12.09 0.09 4.43
C VAL A 34 11.73 0.68 5.80
N ARG A 35 12.10 -0.05 6.86
CA ARG A 35 11.80 0.32 8.24
C ARG A 35 12.70 -0.47 9.20
N ASP A 36 12.93 0.06 10.40
CA ASP A 36 13.66 -0.67 11.44
C ASP A 36 12.99 -2.01 11.77
N GLY A 37 13.79 -3.05 11.96
CA GLY A 37 13.32 -4.42 12.18
C GLY A 37 12.82 -5.12 10.89
N GLN A 38 13.17 -4.62 9.73
CA GLN A 38 12.87 -5.23 8.42
C GLN A 38 14.17 -5.58 7.69
N THR A 39 14.07 -6.42 6.66
CA THR A 39 15.18 -6.79 5.76
C THR A 39 16.00 -5.57 5.31
N VAL A 40 15.31 -4.46 5.06
CA VAL A 40 15.92 -3.17 4.73
C VAL A 40 15.48 -2.12 5.74
N THR A 41 16.45 -1.44 6.35
CA THR A 41 16.20 -0.30 7.24
C THR A 41 16.60 1.01 6.56
N PRO A 42 16.17 2.18 7.07
CA PRO A 42 16.65 3.46 6.55
C PRO A 42 18.19 3.57 6.52
N SER A 43 18.88 3.05 7.55
CA SER A 43 20.34 3.05 7.63
C SER A 43 21.03 2.05 6.68
N THR A 44 20.34 1.01 6.27
CA THR A 44 20.83 -0.04 5.36
C THR A 44 20.12 0.00 4.00
N SER A 45 19.62 1.17 3.57
CA SER A 45 18.86 1.31 2.33
C SER A 45 19.61 0.85 1.06
N TRP A 46 20.96 0.79 1.09
CA TRP A 46 21.77 0.17 0.05
C TRP A 46 21.39 -1.31 -0.21
N ARG A 47 20.79 -2.00 0.77
CA ARG A 47 20.30 -3.37 0.62
C ARG A 47 19.06 -3.49 -0.28
N ILE A 48 18.43 -2.38 -0.69
CA ILE A 48 17.34 -2.40 -1.67
C ILE A 48 17.82 -3.10 -2.95
N ALA A 49 19.01 -2.75 -3.44
CA ALA A 49 19.57 -3.36 -4.66
C ALA A 49 19.94 -4.85 -4.47
N GLU A 50 20.42 -5.22 -3.29
CA GLU A 50 20.70 -6.61 -2.92
C GLU A 50 19.40 -7.43 -2.90
N THR A 51 18.38 -6.94 -2.20
CA THR A 51 17.07 -7.58 -2.10
C THR A 51 16.38 -7.70 -3.46
N ALA A 52 16.44 -6.64 -4.29
CA ALA A 52 15.89 -6.67 -5.64
C ALA A 52 16.58 -7.72 -6.54
N ARG A 53 17.88 -7.93 -6.36
CA ARG A 53 18.61 -9.01 -7.08
C ARG A 53 18.18 -10.39 -6.61
N ALA A 54 18.08 -10.62 -5.30
CA ALA A 54 17.61 -11.88 -4.73
C ALA A 54 16.20 -12.23 -5.21
N LEU A 55 15.28 -11.27 -5.18
CA LEU A 55 13.91 -11.41 -5.70
C LEU A 55 13.92 -11.78 -7.19
N ARG A 56 14.69 -11.04 -8.00
CA ARG A 56 14.80 -11.28 -9.45
C ARG A 56 15.35 -12.66 -9.78
N ALA A 57 16.29 -13.18 -8.99
CA ALA A 57 16.83 -14.53 -9.14
C ALA A 57 15.77 -15.63 -8.94
N LYS A 58 14.67 -15.32 -8.24
CA LYS A 58 13.50 -16.18 -8.06
C LYS A 58 12.35 -15.86 -9.03
N GLY A 59 12.55 -14.98 -10.01
CA GLY A 59 11.52 -14.54 -10.94
C GLY A 59 10.50 -13.55 -10.35
N LEU A 60 10.82 -12.94 -9.21
CA LEU A 60 9.97 -11.98 -8.52
C LEU A 60 10.41 -10.54 -8.85
N GLU A 61 9.46 -9.60 -8.84
CA GLU A 61 9.78 -8.18 -9.00
C GLU A 61 9.83 -7.44 -7.65
N THR A 62 10.57 -6.33 -7.60
CA THR A 62 10.39 -5.30 -6.56
C THR A 62 9.52 -4.20 -7.17
N GLY A 63 8.21 -4.36 -7.09
CA GLY A 63 7.27 -3.48 -7.78
C GLY A 63 6.97 -2.19 -7.03
N LEU A 64 7.21 -2.17 -5.72
CA LEU A 64 7.00 -1.03 -4.84
C LEU A 64 8.00 -1.09 -3.69
N VAL A 65 8.52 0.06 -3.29
CA VAL A 65 9.22 0.25 -2.00
C VAL A 65 8.35 1.11 -1.10
N SER A 66 8.00 0.62 0.08
CA SER A 66 7.22 1.33 1.08
C SER A 66 8.13 1.94 2.15
N THR A 67 7.97 3.24 2.41
CA THR A 67 8.79 4.00 3.37
C THR A 67 7.94 4.78 4.36
N ASP A 68 8.58 5.36 5.37
CA ASP A 68 7.99 6.34 6.28
C ASP A 68 8.45 7.79 5.97
N LEU A 69 9.09 8.03 4.82
CA LEU A 69 9.56 9.34 4.38
C LEU A 69 8.39 10.30 4.14
N THR A 70 8.46 11.48 4.72
CA THR A 70 7.45 12.53 4.56
C THR A 70 8.03 13.87 4.11
N SER A 71 9.37 14.00 4.02
CA SER A 71 10.07 15.22 3.61
C SER A 71 11.30 14.90 2.77
N ALA A 72 11.74 15.88 1.97
CA ALA A 72 12.94 15.79 1.16
C ALA A 72 14.17 16.18 2.00
N ASP A 73 14.81 15.21 2.60
CA ASP A 73 16.04 15.36 3.37
C ASP A 73 17.14 14.41 2.84
N SER A 74 18.28 14.36 3.51
CA SER A 74 19.41 13.50 3.11
C SER A 74 19.09 12.01 3.22
N GLU A 75 18.18 11.60 4.08
CA GLU A 75 17.71 10.22 4.15
C GLU A 75 16.84 9.88 2.94
N ALA A 76 15.91 10.76 2.58
CA ALA A 76 15.08 10.62 1.40
C ALA A 76 15.92 10.55 0.12
N GLU A 77 16.91 11.45 -0.05
CA GLU A 77 17.84 11.44 -1.19
C GLU A 77 18.54 10.08 -1.33
N ARG A 78 19.04 9.55 -0.23
CA ARG A 78 19.74 8.26 -0.22
C ARG A 78 18.82 7.09 -0.55
N ILE A 79 17.63 7.02 0.06
CA ILE A 79 16.69 5.91 -0.16
C ILE A 79 16.14 5.95 -1.59
N ILE A 80 15.78 7.11 -2.11
CA ILE A 80 15.30 7.29 -3.48
C ILE A 80 16.40 6.94 -4.48
N GLY A 81 17.64 7.35 -4.24
CA GLY A 81 18.79 6.97 -5.06
C GLY A 81 18.95 5.45 -5.15
N HIS A 82 18.90 4.75 -4.02
CA HIS A 82 18.98 3.28 -4.01
C HIS A 82 17.76 2.60 -4.67
N CYS A 83 16.57 3.20 -4.60
CA CYS A 83 15.42 2.71 -5.38
C CYS A 83 15.67 2.80 -6.89
N ALA A 84 16.20 3.95 -7.35
CA ALA A 84 16.54 4.17 -8.76
C ALA A 84 17.62 3.19 -9.24
N GLU A 85 18.70 3.02 -8.48
CA GLU A 85 19.78 2.05 -8.77
C GLU A 85 19.27 0.62 -8.86
N ALA A 86 18.30 0.25 -8.03
CA ALA A 86 17.69 -1.07 -8.05
C ALA A 86 16.64 -1.25 -9.17
N GLY A 87 16.28 -0.19 -9.89
CA GLY A 87 15.26 -0.19 -10.92
C GLY A 87 13.83 -0.28 -10.35
N VAL A 88 13.61 0.19 -9.12
CA VAL A 88 12.28 0.19 -8.50
C VAL A 88 11.46 1.37 -9.04
N PRO A 89 10.30 1.13 -9.66
CA PRO A 89 9.56 2.17 -10.36
C PRO A 89 8.72 3.06 -9.44
N LEU A 90 8.30 2.53 -8.29
CA LEU A 90 7.33 3.16 -7.39
C LEU A 90 7.86 3.18 -5.96
N MET A 91 7.66 4.31 -5.27
CA MET A 91 7.94 4.43 -3.84
C MET A 91 6.74 5.02 -3.11
N ARG A 92 6.23 4.29 -2.12
CA ARG A 92 5.18 4.79 -1.23
C ARG A 92 5.81 5.66 -0.16
N VAL A 93 5.29 6.89 -0.06
CA VAL A 93 5.69 7.86 0.97
C VAL A 93 5.08 7.51 2.34
N GLY A 94 5.58 8.14 3.40
CA GLY A 94 5.08 8.05 4.76
C GLY A 94 3.69 8.68 4.95
N PHE A 95 3.31 8.88 6.20
CA PHE A 95 1.96 9.31 6.58
C PHE A 95 1.96 10.72 7.12
N TYR A 96 1.28 11.64 6.43
CA TYR A 96 1.04 13.00 6.90
C TYR A 96 -0.08 12.99 7.93
N ARG A 97 0.25 13.20 9.20
CA ARG A 97 -0.69 13.14 10.31
C ARG A 97 -1.20 14.51 10.68
N TYR A 98 -2.43 14.56 11.19
CA TYR A 98 -2.96 15.76 11.83
C TYR A 98 -2.23 15.99 13.16
N ASP A 99 -1.78 17.22 13.37
CA ASP A 99 -1.22 17.69 14.63
C ASP A 99 -2.27 18.55 15.34
N ALA A 100 -2.80 18.05 16.45
CA ALA A 100 -3.82 18.75 17.22
C ALA A 100 -3.32 20.07 17.86
N GLY A 101 -2.02 20.33 17.87
CA GLY A 101 -1.42 21.60 18.28
C GLY A 101 -1.51 22.70 17.21
N LEU A 102 -1.96 22.36 16.00
CA LEU A 102 -2.06 23.26 14.84
C LEU A 102 -3.48 23.20 14.27
N ASP A 103 -3.86 24.25 13.53
CA ASP A 103 -5.09 24.20 12.74
C ASP A 103 -4.90 23.32 11.49
N TYR A 104 -6.02 22.86 10.92
CA TYR A 104 -6.01 21.98 9.75
C TYR A 104 -5.32 22.59 8.53
N ALA A 105 -5.52 23.89 8.25
CA ALA A 105 -4.94 24.54 7.09
C ALA A 105 -3.42 24.57 7.20
N THR A 106 -2.87 24.88 8.36
CA THR A 106 -1.44 24.86 8.65
C THR A 106 -0.86 23.44 8.48
N CYS A 107 -1.53 22.40 9.00
CA CYS A 107 -1.12 21.01 8.82
C CYS A 107 -1.09 20.62 7.33
N LEU A 108 -2.14 20.98 6.59
CA LEU A 108 -2.28 20.67 5.18
C LEU A 108 -1.20 21.37 4.33
N ASP A 109 -0.99 22.66 4.56
CA ASP A 109 0.00 23.45 3.82
C ASP A 109 1.43 22.98 4.07
N ARG A 110 1.74 22.54 5.30
CA ARG A 110 3.01 21.89 5.62
C ARG A 110 3.16 20.58 4.85
N ALA A 111 2.16 19.70 4.92
CA ALA A 111 2.18 18.42 4.23
C ALA A 111 2.30 18.57 2.70
N ARG A 112 1.66 19.59 2.10
CA ARG A 112 1.79 19.91 0.66
C ARG A 112 3.22 20.29 0.28
N ARG A 113 3.85 21.18 1.05
CA ARG A 113 5.25 21.58 0.78
C ARG A 113 6.20 20.40 0.91
N ASP A 114 6.04 19.60 1.95
CA ASP A 114 6.89 18.45 2.22
C ASP A 114 6.74 17.39 1.12
N LEU A 115 5.50 17.07 0.72
CA LEU A 115 5.22 16.14 -0.37
C LEU A 115 5.73 16.67 -1.73
N ALA A 116 5.57 17.96 -2.01
CA ALA A 116 6.05 18.56 -3.25
C ALA A 116 7.58 18.46 -3.35
N GLY A 117 8.31 18.81 -2.28
CA GLY A 117 9.76 18.64 -2.24
C GLY A 117 10.21 17.20 -2.45
N LEU A 118 9.51 16.26 -1.82
CA LEU A 118 9.81 14.81 -1.95
C LEU A 118 9.52 14.31 -3.38
N ALA A 119 8.43 14.78 -4.01
CA ALA A 119 8.08 14.41 -5.39
C ALA A 119 9.07 14.97 -6.40
N ASP A 120 9.51 16.24 -6.22
CA ASP A 120 10.54 16.83 -7.08
C ASP A 120 11.88 16.11 -6.93
N LEU A 121 12.22 15.65 -5.73
CA LEU A 121 13.40 14.83 -5.47
C LEU A 121 13.30 13.49 -6.20
N ALA A 122 12.19 12.76 -6.02
CA ALA A 122 11.98 11.45 -6.64
C ALA A 122 11.98 11.52 -8.18
N ALA A 123 11.40 12.59 -8.75
CA ALA A 123 11.39 12.81 -10.19
C ALA A 123 12.81 12.94 -10.78
N ARG A 124 13.75 13.59 -10.07
CA ARG A 124 15.16 13.69 -10.51
C ARG A 124 15.84 12.31 -10.62
N HIS A 125 15.38 11.34 -9.84
CA HIS A 125 15.89 9.97 -9.84
C HIS A 125 15.05 9.02 -10.73
N GLY A 126 13.99 9.51 -11.38
CA GLY A 126 13.11 8.67 -12.20
C GLY A 126 12.21 7.73 -11.41
N VAL A 127 12.04 7.96 -10.11
CA VAL A 127 11.15 7.20 -9.22
C VAL A 127 9.83 7.96 -9.08
N ARG A 128 8.69 7.27 -9.22
CA ARG A 128 7.37 7.88 -9.01
C ARG A 128 6.88 7.65 -7.59
N LEU A 129 6.36 8.70 -6.98
CA LEU A 129 5.78 8.60 -5.63
C LEU A 129 4.36 8.07 -5.66
N VAL A 130 4.01 7.38 -4.59
CA VAL A 130 2.67 6.85 -4.34
C VAL A 130 2.21 7.26 -2.96
N LEU A 131 1.08 7.96 -2.86
CA LEU A 131 0.43 8.36 -1.62
C LEU A 131 -0.65 7.34 -1.25
N ALA A 132 -0.48 6.62 -0.12
CA ALA A 132 -1.49 5.66 0.33
C ALA A 132 -2.68 6.36 0.99
N LEU A 133 -3.92 5.97 0.67
CA LEU A 133 -5.07 6.33 1.48
C LEU A 133 -4.99 5.56 2.82
N HIS A 134 -4.83 6.29 3.92
CA HIS A 134 -4.54 5.65 5.20
C HIS A 134 -5.31 6.28 6.36
N HIS A 135 -5.94 5.45 7.16
CA HIS A 135 -6.67 5.88 8.36
C HIS A 135 -5.79 6.70 9.33
N GLY A 136 -6.38 7.66 10.00
CA GLY A 136 -5.69 8.50 11.00
C GLY A 136 -4.64 9.44 10.40
N THR A 137 -4.81 9.85 9.15
CA THR A 137 -3.91 10.79 8.44
C THR A 137 -4.68 11.97 7.84
N LEU A 138 -3.97 12.92 7.22
CA LEU A 138 -4.59 13.99 6.42
C LEU A 138 -5.12 13.50 5.06
N HIS A 139 -4.91 12.22 4.71
CA HIS A 139 -5.28 11.63 3.42
C HIS A 139 -6.00 10.27 3.56
N PRO A 140 -7.07 10.17 4.39
CA PRO A 140 -7.75 8.89 4.63
C PRO A 140 -8.68 8.47 3.48
N SER A 141 -9.08 9.40 2.63
CA SER A 141 -10.00 9.19 1.50
C SER A 141 -9.50 9.88 0.25
N ALA A 142 -10.08 9.57 -0.90
CA ALA A 142 -9.74 10.21 -2.16
C ALA A 142 -9.94 11.72 -2.14
N ALA A 143 -11.01 12.21 -1.53
CA ALA A 143 -11.29 13.64 -1.42
C ALA A 143 -10.22 14.37 -0.58
N HIS A 144 -9.76 13.77 0.50
CA HIS A 144 -8.67 14.34 1.31
C HIS A 144 -7.32 14.26 0.59
N ALA A 145 -7.04 13.13 -0.06
CA ALA A 145 -5.82 12.98 -0.86
C ALA A 145 -5.77 13.99 -2.01
N SER A 146 -6.87 14.22 -2.71
CA SER A 146 -6.95 15.24 -3.78
C SER A 146 -6.64 16.65 -3.25
N ARG A 147 -7.11 16.98 -2.04
CA ARG A 147 -6.72 18.24 -1.39
C ARG A 147 -5.23 18.33 -1.08
N LEU A 148 -4.64 17.24 -0.57
CA LEU A 148 -3.21 17.20 -0.27
C LEU A 148 -2.37 17.28 -1.54
N LEU A 149 -2.76 16.59 -2.59
CA LEU A 149 -2.06 16.55 -3.87
C LEU A 149 -2.11 17.89 -4.62
N ASP A 150 -3.20 18.65 -4.53
CA ASP A 150 -3.36 20.00 -5.06
C ASP A 150 -2.77 20.21 -6.47
N GLY A 151 -3.18 19.36 -7.40
CA GLY A 151 -2.69 19.42 -8.79
C GLY A 151 -1.37 18.69 -9.06
N ARG A 152 -0.74 18.05 -8.07
CA ARG A 152 0.43 17.17 -8.26
C ARG A 152 0.02 15.87 -8.94
N GLU A 153 -0.14 15.91 -10.26
CA GLU A 153 -0.52 14.74 -11.07
C GLU A 153 0.60 13.71 -11.22
N ASP A 154 1.82 14.11 -10.96
CA ASP A 154 3.01 13.26 -10.94
C ASP A 154 3.06 12.29 -9.74
N VAL A 155 2.32 12.58 -8.65
CA VAL A 155 2.16 11.68 -7.51
C VAL A 155 0.96 10.76 -7.72
N LEU A 156 1.19 9.46 -7.75
CA LEU A 156 0.14 8.45 -7.82
C LEU A 156 -0.52 8.23 -6.46
N VAL A 157 -1.67 7.58 -6.46
CA VAL A 157 -2.40 7.21 -5.25
C VAL A 157 -2.41 5.69 -5.10
N HIS A 158 -2.37 5.23 -3.85
CA HIS A 158 -2.53 3.85 -3.44
C HIS A 158 -3.84 3.73 -2.65
N PRO A 159 -4.99 3.53 -3.32
CA PRO A 159 -6.22 3.20 -2.63
C PRO A 159 -6.05 1.94 -1.78
N ASP A 160 -6.52 2.00 -0.56
CA ASP A 160 -6.49 0.87 0.38
C ASP A 160 -7.86 0.73 1.02
N PRO A 161 -8.75 -0.08 0.43
CA PRO A 161 -10.12 -0.27 0.92
C PRO A 161 -10.19 -0.73 2.39
N GLY A 162 -9.17 -1.46 2.88
CA GLY A 162 -9.10 -1.84 4.29
C GLY A 162 -8.85 -0.64 5.20
N ASN A 163 -7.94 0.26 4.84
CA ASN A 163 -7.74 1.52 5.57
C ASN A 163 -8.98 2.40 5.51
N GLN A 164 -9.60 2.51 4.34
CA GLN A 164 -10.83 3.30 4.16
C GLN A 164 -11.96 2.71 5.00
N ALA A 165 -12.12 1.39 5.05
CA ALA A 165 -13.10 0.72 5.91
C ALA A 165 -12.88 1.02 7.39
N LYS A 166 -11.62 1.10 7.83
CA LYS A 166 -11.26 1.47 9.22
C LYS A 166 -11.56 2.93 9.53
N GLU A 167 -11.44 3.83 8.58
CA GLU A 167 -11.74 5.27 8.75
C GLU A 167 -13.24 5.57 8.69
N GLY A 168 -14.04 4.74 8.05
CA GLY A 168 -15.48 4.94 7.94
C GLY A 168 -16.09 4.56 6.60
N SER A 169 -15.32 3.93 5.76
CA SER A 169 -15.63 3.46 4.40
C SER A 169 -15.86 4.60 3.38
N GLU A 170 -15.28 4.43 2.24
CA GLU A 170 -15.54 5.22 1.03
C GLU A 170 -15.85 4.23 -0.10
N ASP A 171 -16.88 4.50 -0.89
CA ASP A 171 -17.19 3.66 -2.04
C ASP A 171 -15.99 3.67 -3.02
N TRP A 172 -15.56 2.49 -3.46
CA TRP A 172 -14.38 2.36 -4.31
C TRP A 172 -14.54 3.00 -5.71
N ARG A 173 -15.79 3.10 -6.23
CA ARG A 173 -16.07 3.80 -7.48
C ARG A 173 -15.95 5.30 -7.30
N LEU A 174 -16.51 5.82 -6.19
CA LEU A 174 -16.34 7.23 -5.81
C LEU A 174 -14.85 7.56 -5.64
N THR A 175 -14.06 6.68 -5.01
CA THR A 175 -12.61 6.84 -4.91
C THR A 175 -11.98 7.05 -6.28
N LEU A 176 -12.31 6.21 -7.27
CA LEU A 176 -11.77 6.34 -8.63
C LEU A 176 -12.22 7.62 -9.31
N ASP A 177 -13.50 7.98 -9.20
CA ASP A 177 -14.06 9.20 -9.83
C ASP A 177 -13.37 10.45 -9.26
N VAL A 178 -13.20 10.53 -7.94
CA VAL A 178 -12.52 11.66 -7.27
C VAL A 178 -11.04 11.75 -7.67
N LEU A 179 -10.38 10.61 -7.88
CA LEU A 179 -8.98 10.58 -8.32
C LEU A 179 -8.80 10.88 -9.82
N GLY A 180 -9.88 10.98 -10.60
CA GLY A 180 -9.80 11.18 -12.05
C GLY A 180 -9.51 9.90 -12.84
N GLY A 181 -9.87 8.75 -12.29
CA GLY A 181 -9.80 7.44 -12.93
C GLY A 181 -8.55 6.63 -12.62
N LEU A 182 -8.40 5.52 -13.34
CA LEU A 182 -7.34 4.52 -13.09
C LEU A 182 -5.92 5.03 -13.32
N GLY A 183 -5.73 6.06 -14.16
CA GLY A 183 -4.42 6.63 -14.44
C GLY A 183 -3.70 7.23 -13.23
N ARG A 184 -4.45 7.52 -12.16
CA ARG A 184 -3.93 8.01 -10.88
C ARG A 184 -3.59 6.90 -9.88
N VAL A 185 -3.95 5.65 -10.17
CA VAL A 185 -3.76 4.52 -9.27
C VAL A 185 -2.41 3.86 -9.54
N GLY A 186 -1.46 4.00 -8.61
CA GLY A 186 -0.14 3.38 -8.70
C GLY A 186 -0.12 1.93 -8.23
N CYS A 187 -0.89 1.64 -7.19
CA CYS A 187 -1.02 0.31 -6.58
C CYS A 187 -2.34 0.28 -5.81
N VAL A 188 -2.92 -0.90 -5.58
CA VAL A 188 -4.09 -1.09 -4.71
C VAL A 188 -3.72 -1.93 -3.51
N GLY A 189 -3.91 -1.40 -2.29
CA GLY A 189 -3.70 -2.13 -1.04
C GLY A 189 -4.78 -3.17 -0.79
N VAL A 190 -4.37 -4.38 -0.43
CA VAL A 190 -5.27 -5.50 -0.19
C VAL A 190 -5.11 -5.98 1.24
N LYS A 191 -6.14 -5.80 2.04
CA LYS A 191 -6.30 -6.36 3.38
C LYS A 191 -7.76 -6.38 3.77
N ASN A 192 -8.07 -7.02 4.87
CA ASN A 192 -9.43 -7.11 5.38
C ASN A 192 -9.51 -6.66 6.84
N ALA A 193 -10.68 -6.22 7.22
CA ALA A 193 -10.97 -5.72 8.56
C ALA A 193 -12.34 -6.19 9.04
N VAL A 194 -12.50 -6.24 10.36
CA VAL A 194 -13.77 -6.46 11.03
C VAL A 194 -13.97 -5.39 12.12
N TRP A 195 -15.20 -4.94 12.28
CA TRP A 195 -15.60 -4.10 13.39
C TRP A 195 -16.21 -4.95 14.50
N GLU A 196 -15.70 -4.80 15.70
CA GLU A 196 -16.15 -5.51 16.90
C GLU A 196 -16.58 -4.49 17.97
N PRO A 197 -17.61 -4.79 18.78
CA PRO A 197 -17.96 -3.94 19.91
C PRO A 197 -16.75 -3.74 20.84
N GLY A 198 -16.51 -2.50 21.23
CA GLY A 198 -15.47 -2.18 22.21
C GLY A 198 -15.92 -2.44 23.65
N ALA A 199 -14.99 -2.32 24.60
CA ALA A 199 -15.25 -2.52 26.03
C ALA A 199 -16.21 -1.46 26.60
N VAL A 200 -16.25 -0.26 26.02
CA VAL A 200 -17.16 0.82 26.42
C VAL A 200 -18.40 0.77 25.55
N ARG A 201 -19.58 0.85 26.18
CA ARG A 201 -20.87 0.85 25.46
C ARG A 201 -20.88 1.93 24.37
N GLY A 202 -21.18 1.53 23.12
CA GLY A 202 -21.22 2.42 21.96
C GLY A 202 -19.86 2.65 21.29
N SER A 203 -18.75 2.09 21.82
CA SER A 203 -17.48 2.08 21.13
C SER A 203 -17.33 0.85 20.23
N TRP A 204 -16.51 1.01 19.18
CA TRP A 204 -16.20 -0.03 18.22
C TRP A 204 -14.69 -0.08 17.98
N ASN A 205 -14.14 -1.30 17.82
CA ASN A 205 -12.75 -1.53 17.49
C ASN A 205 -12.65 -2.15 16.09
N CYS A 206 -11.75 -1.65 15.28
CA CYS A 206 -11.44 -2.24 13.98
C CYS A 206 -10.21 -3.12 14.10
N ARG A 207 -10.34 -4.39 13.77
CA ARG A 207 -9.26 -5.38 13.78
C ARG A 207 -8.99 -5.88 12.37
N TRP A 208 -7.72 -6.06 12.04
CA TRP A 208 -7.30 -6.74 10.80
C TRP A 208 -7.53 -8.24 10.93
N GLN A 209 -7.93 -8.87 9.83
CA GLN A 209 -8.15 -10.31 9.76
C GLN A 209 -7.84 -10.87 8.37
N PRO A 210 -7.75 -12.21 8.22
CA PRO A 210 -7.55 -12.86 6.94
C PRO A 210 -8.62 -12.50 5.92
N LEU A 211 -8.26 -12.52 4.64
CA LEU A 211 -9.20 -12.21 3.55
C LEU A 211 -10.38 -13.19 3.50
N ALA A 212 -10.13 -14.47 3.84
CA ALA A 212 -11.13 -15.54 3.79
C ALA A 212 -12.14 -15.51 4.94
N ASP A 213 -11.86 -14.81 6.04
CA ASP A 213 -12.67 -14.87 7.26
C ASP A 213 -13.91 -13.94 7.21
N GLY A 214 -14.25 -13.43 6.03
CA GLY A 214 -15.28 -12.40 5.87
C GLY A 214 -14.74 -11.02 6.24
N GLY A 215 -15.63 -10.09 6.62
CA GLY A 215 -15.24 -8.73 7.04
C GLY A 215 -15.95 -7.63 6.26
N VAL A 216 -15.47 -6.40 6.43
CA VAL A 216 -16.16 -5.21 5.92
C VAL A 216 -15.67 -4.75 4.55
N VAL A 217 -14.58 -5.34 4.03
CA VAL A 217 -14.05 -4.98 2.71
C VAL A 217 -14.61 -5.92 1.64
N PRO A 218 -15.44 -5.41 0.71
CA PRO A 218 -16.14 -6.26 -0.26
C PRO A 218 -15.25 -6.62 -1.46
N TRP A 219 -14.17 -7.42 -1.24
CA TRP A 219 -13.21 -7.81 -2.27
C TRP A 219 -13.87 -8.53 -3.45
N ALA A 220 -14.92 -9.31 -3.20
CA ALA A 220 -15.70 -9.96 -4.26
C ALA A 220 -16.37 -8.99 -5.24
N THR A 221 -16.53 -7.72 -4.86
CA THR A 221 -17.06 -6.65 -5.72
C THR A 221 -15.95 -5.75 -6.27
N ILE A 222 -14.99 -5.37 -5.41
CA ILE A 222 -13.91 -4.44 -5.77
C ILE A 222 -13.01 -5.03 -6.85
N LEU A 223 -12.54 -6.26 -6.67
CA LEU A 223 -11.57 -6.86 -7.57
C LEU A 223 -12.10 -7.09 -8.99
N PRO A 224 -13.30 -7.71 -9.19
CA PRO A 224 -13.91 -7.78 -10.52
C PRO A 224 -14.21 -6.40 -11.11
N GLY A 225 -14.65 -5.45 -10.29
CA GLY A 225 -14.94 -4.10 -10.72
C GLY A 225 -13.70 -3.38 -11.26
N LEU A 226 -12.59 -3.39 -10.55
CA LEU A 226 -11.31 -2.82 -11.02
C LEU A 226 -10.83 -3.50 -12.31
N THR A 227 -10.93 -4.83 -12.38
CA THR A 227 -10.54 -5.61 -13.55
C THR A 227 -11.44 -5.27 -14.75
N GLY A 228 -12.76 -5.15 -14.54
CA GLY A 228 -13.73 -4.77 -15.58
C GLY A 228 -13.51 -3.36 -16.14
N LEU A 229 -12.97 -2.44 -15.32
CA LEU A 229 -12.54 -1.11 -15.76
C LEU A 229 -11.18 -1.10 -16.46
N GLY A 230 -10.47 -2.25 -16.53
CA GLY A 230 -9.18 -2.36 -17.21
C GLY A 230 -7.98 -2.05 -16.32
N TYR A 231 -8.11 -2.13 -15.00
CA TYR A 231 -6.96 -1.97 -14.11
C TYR A 231 -5.93 -3.09 -14.33
N THR A 232 -4.71 -2.72 -14.67
CA THR A 232 -3.58 -3.63 -14.92
C THR A 232 -2.41 -3.42 -13.94
N GLY A 233 -2.52 -2.43 -13.05
CA GLY A 233 -1.52 -2.13 -12.05
C GLY A 233 -1.38 -3.24 -10.99
N PRO A 234 -0.37 -3.13 -10.10
CA PRO A 234 -0.16 -4.10 -9.04
C PRO A 234 -1.18 -3.96 -7.90
N PHE A 235 -1.42 -5.08 -7.23
CA PHE A 235 -2.05 -5.14 -5.91
C PHE A 235 -0.97 -5.41 -4.87
N SER A 236 -1.01 -4.75 -3.70
CA SER A 236 -0.11 -5.03 -2.58
C SER A 236 -0.88 -5.71 -1.45
N LEU A 237 -0.61 -6.99 -1.21
CA LEU A 237 -1.21 -7.75 -0.13
C LEU A 237 -0.55 -7.42 1.22
N HIS A 238 -1.36 -7.03 2.19
CA HIS A 238 -0.94 -6.62 3.53
C HIS A 238 -1.47 -7.58 4.60
N VAL A 239 -0.68 -8.52 5.06
CA VAL A 239 -1.00 -9.35 6.23
C VAL A 239 -0.65 -8.54 7.49
N HIS A 240 -1.67 -7.97 8.14
CA HIS A 240 -1.51 -7.12 9.34
C HIS A 240 -2.11 -7.74 10.61
N TYR A 241 -2.80 -8.86 10.47
CA TYR A 241 -3.29 -9.63 11.62
C TYR A 241 -2.16 -10.50 12.19
N PRO A 242 -2.21 -10.86 13.50
CA PRO A 242 -1.25 -11.78 14.10
C PRO A 242 -1.28 -13.15 13.41
N ALA A 243 -0.11 -13.69 13.09
CA ALA A 243 0.05 -15.02 12.50
C ALA A 243 1.33 -15.67 13.03
N ASP A 244 1.22 -16.88 13.54
CA ASP A 244 2.38 -17.65 14.03
C ASP A 244 3.29 -18.09 12.87
N ASP A 245 2.72 -18.28 11.69
CA ASP A 245 3.43 -18.59 10.45
C ASP A 245 3.08 -17.54 9.37
N PRO A 246 3.97 -16.55 9.17
CA PRO A 246 3.77 -15.52 8.15
C PRO A 246 3.65 -16.06 6.72
N LEU A 247 4.43 -17.08 6.38
CA LEU A 247 4.39 -17.70 5.05
C LEU A 247 3.02 -18.35 4.77
N ALA A 248 2.51 -19.14 5.73
CA ALA A 248 1.19 -19.77 5.60
C ALA A 248 0.08 -18.72 5.52
N ALA A 249 0.17 -17.64 6.29
CA ALA A 249 -0.81 -16.54 6.25
C ALA A 249 -0.82 -15.84 4.89
N VAL A 250 0.35 -15.48 4.36
CA VAL A 250 0.48 -14.86 3.04
C VAL A 250 -0.03 -15.79 1.95
N ARG A 251 0.35 -17.07 1.98
CA ARG A 251 -0.11 -18.09 1.01
C ARG A 251 -1.63 -18.23 1.00
N ARG A 252 -2.25 -18.28 2.18
CA ARG A 252 -3.70 -18.37 2.35
C ARG A 252 -4.41 -17.17 1.72
N ASP A 253 -3.96 -15.96 2.03
CA ASP A 253 -4.59 -14.74 1.54
C ASP A 253 -4.36 -14.54 0.03
N LEU A 254 -3.17 -14.89 -0.50
CA LEU A 254 -2.92 -14.92 -1.94
C LEU A 254 -3.85 -15.90 -2.67
N GLY A 255 -4.02 -17.11 -2.10
CA GLY A 255 -4.91 -18.11 -2.65
C GLY A 255 -6.37 -17.64 -2.68
N HIS A 256 -6.86 -17.04 -1.59
CA HIS A 256 -8.19 -16.47 -1.52
C HIS A 256 -8.40 -15.34 -2.53
N LEU A 257 -7.47 -14.39 -2.59
CA LEU A 257 -7.55 -13.25 -3.53
C LEU A 257 -7.60 -13.69 -4.99
N ARG A 258 -6.83 -14.72 -5.35
CA ARG A 258 -6.84 -15.29 -6.70
C ARG A 258 -8.10 -16.08 -6.99
N GLY A 259 -8.69 -16.71 -5.97
CA GLY A 259 -9.98 -17.42 -6.06
C GLY A 259 -11.15 -16.51 -6.40
N ILE A 260 -11.22 -15.32 -5.81
CA ILE A 260 -12.28 -14.31 -6.10
C ILE A 260 -12.34 -13.99 -7.61
N ARG A 261 -11.23 -13.93 -8.29
CA ARG A 261 -11.15 -13.61 -9.71
C ARG A 261 -11.67 -14.72 -10.61
N SER A 262 -11.67 -15.96 -10.13
CA SER A 262 -12.06 -17.14 -10.90
C SER A 262 -13.57 -17.40 -10.87
N GLU A 263 -14.30 -16.74 -9.97
CA GLU A 263 -15.75 -16.90 -9.89
C GLU A 263 -16.45 -16.03 -10.94
N PRO A 264 -17.34 -16.60 -11.76
CA PRO A 264 -18.15 -15.79 -12.69
C PRO A 264 -19.02 -14.82 -11.90
N THR A 265 -18.97 -13.56 -12.24
CA THR A 265 -19.77 -12.50 -11.60
C THR A 265 -21.25 -12.82 -11.77
N THR A 266 -21.90 -13.33 -10.74
CA THR A 266 -23.35 -13.34 -10.68
C THR A 266 -23.79 -11.88 -10.55
N THR A 267 -24.17 -11.28 -11.66
CA THR A 267 -24.74 -9.95 -11.72
C THR A 267 -26.04 -9.95 -10.92
N SER A 268 -25.98 -9.47 -9.67
CA SER A 268 -27.20 -9.07 -8.97
C SER A 268 -27.72 -7.80 -9.67
N PRO A 269 -28.98 -7.73 -10.09
CA PRO A 269 -29.51 -6.55 -10.73
C PRO A 269 -29.45 -5.36 -9.76
N ALA A 270 -28.98 -4.23 -10.30
CA ALA A 270 -28.95 -2.96 -9.58
C ALA A 270 -30.34 -2.60 -9.06
N ARG A 271 -30.44 -2.19 -7.80
CA ARG A 271 -31.58 -1.47 -7.25
C ARG A 271 -31.41 0.02 -7.50
#